data_9e18f77d9796201c083cbb01777621c2
#
_entry.id   9e18f77d9796201c083cbb01777621c2
#
_cell.length_a   1.000
_cell.length_b   1.000
_cell.length_c   1.000
_cell.angle_alpha   90.00
_cell.angle_beta   90.00
_cell.angle_gamma   90.00
#
_symmetry.space_group_name_H-M   'P 1'
#
loop_
_entity.id
_entity.type
_entity.pdbx_description
1 polymer ?
#
loop_
_entity_poly.entity_id
_entity_poly.type
_entity_poly.pdbx_seq_one_letter_code
_entity_poly.pdbx_strand_id
1 'polypeptide(L)'
;MAGAVIVHPDMLERVPSATIPIITTAAYEGWARVAALFHPAPPPCPGIHASVVIADTARVDPSAEIAPYVVIEAGAEIGPGCRLGAFVSVGKGVTIGADCRIGAHVSLSHTILGTRVYIYPGARIGQEGFSFAATDTGFLSIPQLGRVIVEDDVEVGANTTIDRGSTHDTIIGAGSRIDNLVQIGHNVQLGRCCVIVAQVGIAGSTILEDFVQVGGQAAMAGHLRIGQGAQIGAQAGVISDTPAGAVLLGSPAQPRKEFFRQVIALKRMIRKAQ
;
A
#
# COMPACT_ATOMS: atom_id res chain seq x y z
N MET A 1 26.17 -0.24 27.14
CA MET A 1 25.46 -1.52 27.24
C MET A 1 23.98 -1.23 27.46
N ALA A 2 23.08 -2.03 26.86
CA ALA A 2 21.65 -1.88 27.10
C ALA A 2 21.30 -2.37 28.51
N GLY A 3 20.45 -1.64 29.25
CA GLY A 3 20.00 -2.05 30.59
C GLY A 3 19.00 -3.21 30.57
N ALA A 4 18.23 -3.37 29.47
CA ALA A 4 17.30 -4.48 29.25
C ALA A 4 17.27 -4.87 27.77
N VAL A 5 16.84 -6.11 27.49
CA VAL A 5 16.66 -6.63 26.13
C VAL A 5 15.40 -7.50 26.06
N ILE A 6 14.60 -7.31 24.99
CA ILE A 6 13.47 -8.19 24.69
C ILE A 6 14.00 -9.38 23.90
N VAL A 7 13.71 -10.59 24.37
CA VAL A 7 14.34 -11.80 23.84
C VAL A 7 13.37 -12.99 23.82
N HIS A 8 13.48 -13.81 22.77
CA HIS A 8 12.80 -15.10 22.74
C HIS A 8 13.42 -16.07 23.77
N PRO A 9 12.64 -16.94 24.42
CA PRO A 9 13.17 -17.92 25.39
C PRO A 9 14.43 -18.65 24.92
N ASP A 10 14.47 -19.09 23.67
CA ASP A 10 15.59 -19.84 23.08
C ASP A 10 16.91 -19.05 22.99
N MET A 11 16.83 -17.74 23.18
CA MET A 11 17.99 -16.83 23.11
C MET A 11 18.48 -16.37 24.48
N LEU A 12 17.83 -16.84 25.56
CA LEU A 12 18.10 -16.36 26.93
C LEU A 12 19.57 -16.52 27.34
N GLU A 13 20.18 -17.65 26.99
CA GLU A 13 21.60 -17.94 27.32
C GLU A 13 22.60 -16.98 26.66
N ARG A 14 22.18 -16.25 25.62
CA ARG A 14 23.02 -15.24 24.93
C ARG A 14 22.94 -13.86 25.54
N VAL A 15 22.08 -13.66 26.54
CA VAL A 15 21.92 -12.36 27.19
C VAL A 15 23.07 -12.15 28.18
N PRO A 16 23.82 -11.03 28.08
CA PRO A 16 24.88 -10.72 29.05
C PRO A 16 24.32 -10.61 30.47
N SER A 17 25.06 -11.11 31.46
CA SER A 17 24.64 -11.13 32.87
C SER A 17 24.32 -9.75 33.47
N ALA A 18 24.85 -8.68 32.87
CA ALA A 18 24.58 -7.30 33.26
C ALA A 18 23.31 -6.68 32.63
N THR A 19 22.58 -7.45 31.78
CA THR A 19 21.39 -6.97 31.06
C THR A 19 20.17 -7.72 31.53
N ILE A 20 19.08 -7.01 31.79
CA ILE A 20 17.81 -7.60 32.25
C ILE A 20 17.06 -8.17 31.02
N PRO A 21 16.79 -9.50 30.94
CA PRO A 21 16.00 -10.07 29.87
C PRO A 21 14.50 -9.85 30.12
N ILE A 22 13.79 -9.34 29.11
CA ILE A 22 12.33 -9.34 29.01
C ILE A 22 11.94 -10.47 28.07
N ILE A 23 11.50 -11.58 28.65
CA ILE A 23 11.31 -12.84 27.92
C ILE A 23 9.89 -12.87 27.32
N THR A 24 9.79 -13.12 26.00
CA THR A 24 8.53 -13.30 25.30
C THR A 24 8.74 -14.16 24.05
N THR A 25 7.75 -14.99 23.68
CA THR A 25 7.74 -15.72 22.42
C THR A 25 7.51 -14.83 21.20
N ALA A 26 6.97 -13.62 21.40
CA ALA A 26 6.73 -12.61 20.38
C ALA A 26 7.72 -11.42 20.52
N ALA A 27 9.02 -11.70 20.50
CA ALA A 27 10.06 -10.69 20.79
C ALA A 27 10.02 -9.48 19.83
N TYR A 28 9.71 -9.69 18.56
CA TYR A 28 9.60 -8.61 17.58
C TYR A 28 8.38 -7.72 17.84
N GLU A 29 7.23 -8.29 18.19
CA GLU A 29 6.05 -7.53 18.62
C GLU A 29 6.33 -6.76 19.92
N GLY A 30 6.97 -7.42 20.89
CA GLY A 30 7.41 -6.78 22.14
C GLY A 30 8.30 -5.57 21.87
N TRP A 31 9.26 -5.70 20.97
CA TRP A 31 10.11 -4.59 20.56
C TRP A 31 9.31 -3.45 19.93
N ALA A 32 8.40 -3.75 19.01
CA ALA A 32 7.58 -2.73 18.36
C ALA A 32 6.73 -1.94 19.37
N ARG A 33 6.11 -2.65 20.34
CA ARG A 33 5.31 -2.03 21.42
C ARG A 33 6.17 -1.12 22.31
N VAL A 34 7.35 -1.58 22.72
CA VAL A 34 8.27 -0.78 23.54
C VAL A 34 8.80 0.42 22.76
N ALA A 35 9.19 0.23 21.49
CA ALA A 35 9.62 1.34 20.65
C ALA A 35 8.54 2.43 20.52
N ALA A 36 7.27 2.03 20.35
CA ALA A 36 6.16 2.99 20.29
C ALA A 36 5.92 3.75 21.61
N LEU A 37 6.19 3.12 22.76
CA LEU A 37 6.11 3.78 24.07
C LEU A 37 7.19 4.86 24.24
N PHE A 38 8.41 4.60 23.78
CA PHE A 38 9.52 5.57 23.88
C PHE A 38 9.51 6.62 22.77
N HIS A 39 8.91 6.30 21.63
CA HIS A 39 8.81 7.17 20.46
C HIS A 39 7.36 7.30 19.98
N PRO A 40 6.44 7.82 20.81
CA PRO A 40 5.06 8.02 20.40
C PRO A 40 5.00 9.02 19.25
N ALA A 41 4.10 8.79 18.31
CA ALA A 41 3.83 9.80 17.30
C ALA A 41 3.37 11.09 17.99
N PRO A 42 3.96 12.26 17.66
CA PRO A 42 3.55 13.51 18.29
C PRO A 42 2.05 13.75 18.02
N PRO A 43 1.27 14.29 18.96
CA PRO A 43 -0.13 14.63 18.76
C PRO A 43 -0.30 15.67 17.65
N PRO A 44 -1.45 15.77 16.96
CA PRO A 44 -1.69 16.87 16.03
C PRO A 44 -1.62 18.21 16.77
N CYS A 45 -1.07 19.23 16.08
CA CYS A 45 -1.15 20.62 16.50
C CYS A 45 -2.28 21.28 15.72
N PRO A 46 -3.52 21.32 16.26
CA PRO A 46 -4.68 21.81 15.52
C PRO A 46 -4.46 23.21 14.97
N GLY A 47 -4.85 23.43 13.71
CA GLY A 47 -4.75 24.72 13.06
C GLY A 47 -4.63 24.61 11.55
N ILE A 48 -5.02 25.68 10.89
CA ILE A 48 -4.98 25.81 9.43
C ILE A 48 -3.99 26.92 9.09
N HIS A 49 -2.93 26.56 8.34
CA HIS A 49 -1.94 27.54 7.91
C HIS A 49 -2.56 28.60 6.97
N ALA A 50 -2.12 29.85 7.07
CA ALA A 50 -2.69 30.99 6.34
C ALA A 50 -2.63 30.88 4.80
N SER A 51 -1.75 30.02 4.26
CA SER A 51 -1.63 29.77 2.81
C SER A 51 -2.51 28.64 2.29
N VAL A 52 -3.38 28.07 3.12
CA VAL A 52 -4.29 26.98 2.71
C VAL A 52 -5.45 27.57 1.91
N VAL A 53 -5.83 26.88 0.83
CA VAL A 53 -7.01 27.24 0.02
C VAL A 53 -8.11 26.21 0.31
N ILE A 54 -9.24 26.68 0.84
CA ILE A 54 -10.39 25.85 1.18
C ILE A 54 -11.62 26.37 0.45
N ALA A 55 -12.30 25.49 -0.28
CA ALA A 55 -13.56 25.83 -0.92
C ALA A 55 -14.68 26.04 0.13
N ASP A 56 -15.61 26.94 -0.12
CA ASP A 56 -16.69 27.33 0.82
C ASP A 56 -17.56 26.16 1.28
N THR A 57 -17.68 25.11 0.47
CA THR A 57 -18.49 23.92 0.77
C THR A 57 -17.69 22.77 1.38
N ALA A 58 -16.37 22.92 1.54
CA ALA A 58 -15.55 21.95 2.22
C ALA A 58 -15.72 22.03 3.75
N ARG A 59 -15.55 20.91 4.42
CA ARG A 59 -15.65 20.78 5.88
C ARG A 59 -14.33 20.29 6.45
N VAL A 60 -13.77 21.05 7.37
CA VAL A 60 -12.53 20.67 8.06
C VAL A 60 -12.81 20.68 9.55
N ASP A 61 -12.56 19.54 10.20
CA ASP A 61 -12.74 19.46 11.66
C ASP A 61 -11.75 20.40 12.37
N PRO A 62 -12.18 21.14 13.40
CA PRO A 62 -11.32 22.08 14.13
C PRO A 62 -10.08 21.47 14.78
N SER A 63 -10.07 20.16 15.04
CA SER A 63 -8.93 19.44 15.60
C SER A 63 -7.89 19.02 14.56
N ALA A 64 -8.13 19.27 13.26
CA ALA A 64 -7.19 18.93 12.20
C ALA A 64 -6.00 19.91 12.15
N GLU A 65 -4.85 19.38 11.76
CA GLU A 65 -3.63 20.12 11.48
C GLU A 65 -3.41 20.18 9.96
N ILE A 66 -3.50 21.39 9.39
CA ILE A 66 -3.38 21.62 7.94
C ILE A 66 -2.15 22.46 7.64
N ALA A 67 -1.15 21.83 7.05
CA ALA A 67 0.14 22.44 6.73
C ALA A 67 0.07 23.46 5.56
N PRO A 68 1.14 24.23 5.28
CA PRO A 68 1.16 25.21 4.20
C PRO A 68 0.83 24.66 2.82
N TYR A 69 0.16 25.48 2.00
CA TYR A 69 -0.11 25.23 0.58
C TYR A 69 -1.00 24.02 0.30
N VAL A 70 -1.77 23.57 1.27
CA VAL A 70 -2.81 22.56 1.06
C VAL A 70 -3.97 23.19 0.29
N VAL A 71 -4.54 22.43 -0.64
CA VAL A 71 -5.77 22.81 -1.37
C VAL A 71 -6.85 21.78 -1.05
N ILE A 72 -8.01 22.27 -0.61
CA ILE A 72 -9.18 21.46 -0.26
C ILE A 72 -10.35 21.92 -1.13
N GLU A 73 -10.80 21.06 -2.05
CA GLU A 73 -11.83 21.40 -3.02
C GLU A 73 -13.25 21.24 -2.47
N ALA A 74 -14.22 21.66 -3.28
CA ALA A 74 -15.63 21.72 -2.92
C ALA A 74 -16.19 20.35 -2.45
N GLY A 75 -16.91 20.38 -1.34
CA GLY A 75 -17.56 19.21 -0.76
C GLY A 75 -16.61 18.18 -0.14
N ALA A 76 -15.31 18.48 -0.05
CA ALA A 76 -14.38 17.62 0.67
C ALA A 76 -14.61 17.67 2.19
N GLU A 77 -14.42 16.56 2.87
CA GLU A 77 -14.62 16.44 4.32
C GLU A 77 -13.35 15.88 4.98
N ILE A 78 -12.82 16.62 5.96
CA ILE A 78 -11.64 16.23 6.74
C ILE A 78 -12.08 15.95 8.18
N GLY A 79 -11.94 14.71 8.63
CA GLY A 79 -12.32 14.26 9.96
C GLY A 79 -11.41 14.76 11.08
N PRO A 80 -11.79 14.49 12.35
CA PRO A 80 -11.06 14.93 13.52
C PRO A 80 -9.67 14.29 13.61
N GLY A 81 -8.73 15.01 14.22
CA GLY A 81 -7.38 14.54 14.47
C GLY A 81 -6.50 14.33 13.24
N CYS A 82 -7.00 14.66 12.05
CA CYS A 82 -6.26 14.52 10.80
C CYS A 82 -5.08 15.47 10.71
N ARG A 83 -4.02 15.01 10.01
CA ARG A 83 -2.86 15.84 9.66
C ARG A 83 -2.62 15.80 8.16
N LEU A 84 -2.62 16.95 7.52
CA LEU A 84 -2.31 17.11 6.11
C LEU A 84 -0.98 17.84 5.97
N GLY A 85 0.02 17.17 5.40
CA GLY A 85 1.33 17.72 5.10
C GLY A 85 1.27 18.80 4.02
N ALA A 86 2.36 19.54 3.87
CA ALA A 86 2.42 20.62 2.89
C ALA A 86 2.18 20.14 1.45
N PHE A 87 1.54 21.00 0.63
CA PHE A 87 1.24 20.73 -0.78
C PHE A 87 0.31 19.53 -1.03
N VAL A 88 -0.46 19.11 -0.04
CA VAL A 88 -1.52 18.11 -0.26
C VAL A 88 -2.65 18.72 -1.07
N SER A 89 -3.15 17.96 -2.04
CA SER A 89 -4.36 18.31 -2.81
C SER A 89 -5.47 17.32 -2.47
N VAL A 90 -6.57 17.83 -1.93
CA VAL A 90 -7.79 17.09 -1.63
C VAL A 90 -8.86 17.49 -2.62
N GLY A 91 -9.17 16.59 -3.55
CA GLY A 91 -10.12 16.82 -4.63
C GLY A 91 -11.57 16.87 -4.17
N LYS A 92 -12.43 17.26 -5.11
CA LYS A 92 -13.87 17.45 -4.89
C LYS A 92 -14.53 16.21 -4.30
N GLY A 93 -15.25 16.38 -3.17
CA GLY A 93 -16.04 15.34 -2.53
C GLY A 93 -15.22 14.20 -1.91
N VAL A 94 -13.92 14.36 -1.76
CA VAL A 94 -13.07 13.41 -1.04
C VAL A 94 -13.43 13.43 0.44
N THR A 95 -13.54 12.25 1.05
CA THR A 95 -13.79 12.10 2.49
C THR A 95 -12.59 11.48 3.18
N ILE A 96 -12.11 12.09 4.25
CA ILE A 96 -11.01 11.61 5.09
C ILE A 96 -11.55 11.38 6.50
N GLY A 97 -11.52 10.13 6.96
CA GLY A 97 -11.96 9.74 8.30
C GLY A 97 -11.06 10.27 9.41
N ALA A 98 -11.31 9.88 10.66
CA ALA A 98 -10.59 10.39 11.81
C ALA A 98 -9.13 9.91 11.88
N ASP A 99 -8.26 10.71 12.50
CA ASP A 99 -6.87 10.38 12.87
C ASP A 99 -5.97 9.98 11.69
N CYS A 100 -6.32 10.41 10.49
CA CYS A 100 -5.52 10.14 9.28
C CYS A 100 -4.28 11.03 9.20
N ARG A 101 -3.21 10.48 8.61
CA ARG A 101 -1.96 11.21 8.34
C ARG A 101 -1.70 11.20 6.85
N ILE A 102 -1.71 12.37 6.25
CA ILE A 102 -1.49 12.56 4.82
C ILE A 102 -0.16 13.28 4.62
N GLY A 103 0.82 12.59 4.06
CA GLY A 103 2.17 13.10 3.82
C GLY A 103 2.19 14.24 2.80
N ALA A 104 3.27 14.99 2.78
CA ALA A 104 3.42 16.10 1.84
C ALA A 104 3.31 15.64 0.37
N HIS A 105 2.81 16.54 -0.50
CA HIS A 105 2.65 16.27 -1.94
C HIS A 105 1.73 15.11 -2.32
N VAL A 106 0.90 14.61 -1.42
CA VAL A 106 -0.14 13.61 -1.73
C VAL A 106 -1.27 14.29 -2.53
N SER A 107 -1.80 13.59 -3.53
CA SER A 107 -3.06 13.98 -4.18
C SER A 107 -4.13 12.91 -3.97
N LEU A 108 -5.31 13.36 -3.55
CA LEU A 108 -6.49 12.53 -3.37
C LEU A 108 -7.60 13.04 -4.29
N SER A 109 -8.15 12.17 -5.13
CA SER A 109 -9.32 12.45 -5.95
C SER A 109 -10.27 11.26 -5.94
N HIS A 110 -11.60 11.48 -5.97
CA HIS A 110 -12.58 10.39 -5.99
C HIS A 110 -12.32 9.30 -4.94
N THR A 111 -11.94 9.70 -3.72
CA THR A 111 -11.42 8.79 -2.68
C THR A 111 -12.20 8.95 -1.39
N ILE A 112 -12.43 7.83 -0.71
CA ILE A 112 -12.92 7.78 0.67
C ILE A 112 -11.86 7.06 1.50
N LEU A 113 -11.34 7.73 2.52
CA LEU A 113 -10.44 7.14 3.51
C LEU A 113 -11.21 6.86 4.80
N GLY A 114 -11.02 5.68 5.34
CA GLY A 114 -11.46 5.29 6.69
C GLY A 114 -10.69 6.04 7.79
N THR A 115 -10.61 5.45 8.96
CA THR A 115 -9.94 6.03 10.12
C THR A 115 -8.50 5.54 10.26
N ARG A 116 -7.60 6.36 10.83
CA ARG A 116 -6.19 6.02 11.09
C ARG A 116 -5.40 5.56 9.86
N VAL A 117 -5.80 6.05 8.69
CA VAL A 117 -5.08 5.79 7.44
C VAL A 117 -3.82 6.66 7.40
N TYR A 118 -2.69 6.04 7.05
CA TYR A 118 -1.45 6.77 6.84
C TYR A 118 -1.00 6.70 5.38
N ILE A 119 -0.94 7.85 4.72
CA ILE A 119 -0.47 7.99 3.34
C ILE A 119 0.85 8.74 3.34
N TYR A 120 1.89 8.08 2.86
CA TYR A 120 3.24 8.62 2.81
C TYR A 120 3.41 9.65 1.68
N PRO A 121 4.46 10.48 1.74
CA PRO A 121 4.64 11.59 0.79
C PRO A 121 4.61 11.15 -0.68
N GLY A 122 4.01 11.99 -1.51
CA GLY A 122 4.02 11.81 -2.95
C GLY A 122 3.05 10.77 -3.52
N ALA A 123 2.31 10.03 -2.70
CA ALA A 123 1.33 9.07 -3.20
C ALA A 123 0.21 9.77 -3.99
N ARG A 124 -0.35 9.06 -5.00
CA ARG A 124 -1.44 9.51 -5.86
C ARG A 124 -2.59 8.53 -5.76
N ILE A 125 -3.77 9.00 -5.34
CA ILE A 125 -4.91 8.11 -5.11
C ILE A 125 -6.13 8.68 -5.81
N GLY A 126 -6.80 7.85 -6.62
CA GLY A 126 -8.06 8.17 -7.26
C GLY A 126 -7.97 8.82 -8.63
N GLN A 127 -6.79 8.83 -9.27
CA GLN A 127 -6.68 9.19 -10.68
C GLN A 127 -7.37 8.15 -11.56
N GLU A 128 -7.68 8.51 -12.81
CA GLU A 128 -8.28 7.59 -13.77
C GLU A 128 -7.36 6.41 -14.08
N GLY A 129 -7.95 5.21 -14.14
CA GLY A 129 -7.26 3.99 -14.51
C GLY A 129 -6.93 3.95 -16.01
N PHE A 130 -5.94 3.14 -16.37
CA PHE A 130 -5.49 2.95 -17.75
C PHE A 130 -6.50 2.07 -18.50
N SER A 131 -7.50 2.69 -19.14
CA SER A 131 -8.57 2.01 -19.83
C SER A 131 -8.98 2.72 -21.11
N PHE A 132 -9.00 1.99 -22.22
CA PHE A 132 -9.37 2.51 -23.54
C PHE A 132 -9.93 1.43 -24.46
N ALA A 133 -10.73 1.83 -25.43
CA ALA A 133 -11.19 0.97 -26.52
C ALA A 133 -10.32 1.21 -27.75
N ALA A 134 -9.88 0.14 -28.42
CA ALA A 134 -9.24 0.23 -29.73
C ALA A 134 -10.31 0.48 -30.79
N THR A 135 -10.05 1.42 -31.70
CA THR A 135 -10.89 1.77 -32.84
C THR A 135 -10.07 1.76 -34.11
N ASP A 136 -10.70 1.82 -35.26
CA ASP A 136 -9.99 1.87 -36.55
C ASP A 136 -9.09 3.09 -36.73
N THR A 137 -9.29 4.14 -35.91
CA THR A 137 -8.54 5.40 -36.01
C THR A 137 -7.63 5.65 -34.79
N GLY A 138 -7.52 4.71 -33.85
CA GLY A 138 -6.69 4.85 -32.64
C GLY A 138 -7.37 4.38 -31.37
N PHE A 139 -7.12 5.06 -30.25
CA PHE A 139 -7.66 4.69 -28.92
C PHE A 139 -8.69 5.71 -28.44
N LEU A 140 -9.79 5.22 -27.92
CA LEU A 140 -10.81 6.01 -27.25
C LEU A 140 -10.73 5.73 -25.74
N SER A 141 -10.38 6.75 -24.96
CA SER A 141 -10.33 6.64 -23.48
C SER A 141 -11.71 6.33 -22.89
N ILE A 142 -11.76 5.42 -21.95
CA ILE A 142 -12.99 5.06 -21.24
C ILE A 142 -13.03 5.85 -19.92
N PRO A 143 -14.04 6.72 -19.70
CA PRO A 143 -14.20 7.45 -18.45
C PRO A 143 -14.30 6.51 -17.25
N GLN A 144 -13.65 6.86 -16.17
CA GLN A 144 -13.66 6.09 -14.93
C GLN A 144 -14.64 6.73 -13.95
N LEU A 145 -15.64 5.96 -13.48
CA LEU A 145 -16.78 6.46 -12.71
C LEU A 145 -16.78 6.02 -11.25
N GLY A 146 -16.04 4.95 -10.91
CA GLY A 146 -15.90 4.45 -9.56
C GLY A 146 -14.98 5.34 -8.71
N ARG A 147 -14.70 4.90 -7.50
CA ARG A 147 -13.87 5.60 -6.50
C ARG A 147 -12.73 4.70 -6.06
N VAL A 148 -11.90 5.22 -5.15
CA VAL A 148 -11.01 4.43 -4.29
C VAL A 148 -11.57 4.45 -2.89
N ILE A 149 -11.78 3.27 -2.31
CA ILE A 149 -12.16 3.11 -0.90
C ILE A 149 -10.95 2.53 -0.17
N VAL A 150 -10.42 3.28 0.77
CA VAL A 150 -9.33 2.83 1.65
C VAL A 150 -9.93 2.66 3.04
N GLU A 151 -9.96 1.43 3.53
CA GLU A 151 -10.53 1.12 4.84
C GLU A 151 -9.60 1.53 5.99
N ASP A 152 -10.00 1.22 7.23
CA ASP A 152 -9.30 1.63 8.44
C ASP A 152 -7.89 1.03 8.57
N ASP A 153 -6.99 1.75 9.26
CA ASP A 153 -5.65 1.28 9.63
C ASP A 153 -4.73 0.90 8.45
N VAL A 154 -5.02 1.38 7.25
CA VAL A 154 -4.19 1.13 6.05
C VAL A 154 -3.00 2.08 6.03
N GLU A 155 -1.84 1.57 5.59
CA GLU A 155 -0.68 2.39 5.25
C GLU A 155 -0.37 2.29 3.76
N VAL A 156 -0.15 3.46 3.11
CA VAL A 156 0.19 3.57 1.68
C VAL A 156 1.53 4.28 1.52
N GLY A 157 2.53 3.58 1.03
CA GLY A 157 3.90 4.02 0.88
C GLY A 157 4.10 5.19 -0.09
N ALA A 158 5.28 5.78 -0.03
CA ALA A 158 5.63 6.97 -0.81
C ALA A 158 5.59 6.71 -2.32
N ASN A 159 5.05 7.67 -3.07
CA ASN A 159 4.89 7.61 -4.53
C ASN A 159 4.13 6.37 -5.05
N THR A 160 3.36 5.72 -4.22
CA THR A 160 2.42 4.67 -4.63
C THR A 160 1.24 5.31 -5.36
N THR A 161 0.74 4.62 -6.38
CA THR A 161 -0.39 5.07 -7.20
C THR A 161 -1.53 4.06 -7.13
N ILE A 162 -2.76 4.56 -6.87
CA ILE A 162 -3.97 3.74 -6.76
C ILE A 162 -5.04 4.34 -7.67
N ASP A 163 -5.37 3.63 -8.74
CA ASP A 163 -6.34 4.08 -9.72
C ASP A 163 -7.78 3.90 -9.20
N ARG A 164 -8.67 4.84 -9.52
CA ARG A 164 -10.09 4.68 -9.28
C ARG A 164 -10.68 3.58 -10.14
N GLY A 165 -11.77 3.00 -9.71
CA GLY A 165 -12.47 2.00 -10.49
C GLY A 165 -13.19 2.58 -11.72
N SER A 166 -13.44 1.74 -12.71
CA SER A 166 -14.20 2.13 -13.90
C SER A 166 -15.69 2.26 -13.59
N THR A 167 -16.38 1.17 -13.33
CA THR A 167 -17.82 1.16 -12.94
C THR A 167 -18.04 0.80 -11.49
N HIS A 168 -17.12 0.06 -10.88
CA HIS A 168 -17.10 -0.32 -9.48
C HIS A 168 -15.89 0.33 -8.81
N ASP A 169 -15.88 0.37 -7.47
CA ASP A 169 -14.80 0.99 -6.72
C ASP A 169 -13.54 0.09 -6.72
N THR A 170 -12.35 0.70 -6.60
CA THR A 170 -11.11 0.06 -6.17
C THR A 170 -11.12 0.04 -4.64
N ILE A 171 -10.83 -1.10 -4.01
CA ILE A 171 -10.97 -1.28 -2.56
C ILE A 171 -9.64 -1.74 -1.95
N ILE A 172 -9.24 -1.09 -0.88
CA ILE A 172 -8.07 -1.46 -0.06
C ILE A 172 -8.58 -1.83 1.33
N GLY A 173 -8.56 -3.12 1.64
CA GLY A 173 -9.08 -3.68 2.88
C GLY A 173 -8.27 -3.28 4.12
N ALA A 174 -8.98 -3.22 5.24
CA ALA A 174 -8.47 -2.71 6.51
C ALA A 174 -7.17 -3.39 6.97
N GLY A 175 -6.29 -2.62 7.58
CA GLY A 175 -5.01 -3.10 8.13
C GLY A 175 -3.94 -3.44 7.08
N SER A 176 -4.21 -3.26 5.80
CA SER A 176 -3.24 -3.55 4.74
C SER A 176 -2.06 -2.59 4.75
N ARG A 177 -0.90 -3.10 4.37
CA ARG A 177 0.38 -2.38 4.29
C ARG A 177 0.87 -2.40 2.86
N ILE A 178 0.92 -1.24 2.23
CA ILE A 178 1.37 -1.04 0.86
C ILE A 178 2.65 -0.22 0.92
N ASP A 179 3.73 -0.76 0.41
CA ASP A 179 5.05 -0.13 0.42
C ASP A 179 5.18 0.90 -0.73
N ASN A 180 6.36 1.43 -0.91
CA ASN A 180 6.67 2.51 -1.85
C ASN A 180 6.62 2.07 -3.31
N LEU A 181 6.25 2.99 -4.21
CA LEU A 181 6.28 2.78 -5.66
C LEU A 181 5.42 1.60 -6.16
N VAL A 182 4.36 1.27 -5.45
CA VAL A 182 3.39 0.25 -5.86
C VAL A 182 2.39 0.86 -6.83
N GLN A 183 2.00 0.09 -7.87
CA GLN A 183 0.88 0.43 -8.75
C GLN A 183 -0.30 -0.50 -8.48
N ILE A 184 -1.43 0.07 -8.11
CA ILE A 184 -2.71 -0.63 -7.99
C ILE A 184 -3.64 -0.13 -9.08
N GLY A 185 -3.98 -1.02 -10.02
CA GLY A 185 -4.85 -0.71 -11.16
C GLY A 185 -6.32 -0.57 -10.76
N HIS A 186 -7.12 -0.07 -11.71
CA HIS A 186 -8.56 0.14 -11.53
C HIS A 186 -9.31 -1.13 -11.14
N ASN A 187 -10.31 -1.01 -10.29
CA ASN A 187 -11.17 -2.12 -9.83
C ASN A 187 -10.45 -3.25 -9.07
N VAL A 188 -9.20 -3.05 -8.66
CA VAL A 188 -8.51 -3.99 -7.78
C VAL A 188 -9.20 -4.02 -6.42
N GLN A 189 -9.34 -5.22 -5.86
CA GLN A 189 -9.85 -5.42 -4.51
C GLN A 189 -8.77 -6.10 -3.67
N LEU A 190 -8.20 -5.37 -2.73
CA LEU A 190 -7.37 -5.93 -1.67
C LEU A 190 -8.24 -6.28 -0.47
N GLY A 191 -8.12 -7.52 0.01
CA GLY A 191 -8.65 -7.96 1.28
C GLY A 191 -7.94 -7.32 2.47
N ARG A 192 -8.29 -7.78 3.66
CA ARG A 192 -7.76 -7.26 4.93
C ARG A 192 -6.33 -7.74 5.18
N CYS A 193 -5.52 -6.90 5.83
CA CYS A 193 -4.17 -7.26 6.28
C CYS A 193 -3.25 -7.81 5.17
N CYS A 194 -3.44 -7.37 3.94
CA CYS A 194 -2.52 -7.68 2.85
C CYS A 194 -1.20 -6.91 3.01
N VAL A 195 -0.10 -7.53 2.57
CA VAL A 195 1.24 -6.92 2.57
C VAL A 195 1.73 -6.85 1.13
N ILE A 196 1.89 -5.65 0.60
CA ILE A 196 2.34 -5.39 -0.77
C ILE A 196 3.67 -4.65 -0.70
N VAL A 197 4.76 -5.35 -1.01
CA VAL A 197 6.11 -4.80 -0.91
C VAL A 197 6.44 -3.89 -2.10
N ALA A 198 7.49 -3.11 -2.00
CA ALA A 198 7.83 -2.06 -2.95
C ALA A 198 7.89 -2.51 -4.42
N GLN A 199 7.47 -1.61 -5.30
CA GLN A 199 7.50 -1.78 -6.76
C GLN A 199 6.63 -2.93 -7.31
N VAL A 200 5.66 -3.42 -6.55
CA VAL A 200 4.67 -4.39 -7.05
C VAL A 200 3.71 -3.69 -8.01
N GLY A 201 3.35 -4.39 -9.08
CA GLY A 201 2.31 -3.97 -10.02
C GLY A 201 1.12 -4.92 -9.99
N ILE A 202 -0.08 -4.42 -9.71
CA ILE A 202 -1.33 -5.19 -9.73
C ILE A 202 -2.21 -4.62 -10.83
N ALA A 203 -2.42 -5.40 -11.89
CA ALA A 203 -3.26 -4.98 -13.00
C ALA A 203 -4.75 -4.99 -12.64
N GLY A 204 -5.54 -4.25 -13.40
CA GLY A 204 -6.93 -3.97 -13.11
C GLY A 204 -7.81 -5.21 -12.87
N SER A 205 -8.82 -5.05 -12.03
CA SER A 205 -9.82 -6.08 -11.69
C SER A 205 -9.28 -7.35 -11.00
N THR A 206 -8.05 -7.31 -10.50
CA THR A 206 -7.47 -8.42 -9.74
C THR A 206 -7.96 -8.37 -8.30
N ILE A 207 -8.30 -9.52 -7.73
CA ILE A 207 -8.80 -9.68 -6.36
C ILE A 207 -7.74 -10.41 -5.55
N LEU A 208 -7.24 -9.77 -4.50
CA LEU A 208 -6.40 -10.40 -3.48
C LEU A 208 -7.27 -10.59 -2.23
N GLU A 209 -7.41 -11.83 -1.78
CA GLU A 209 -8.16 -12.13 -0.56
C GLU A 209 -7.36 -11.73 0.70
N ASP A 210 -7.93 -11.94 1.89
CA ASP A 210 -7.30 -11.53 3.16
C ASP A 210 -5.91 -12.15 3.36
N PHE A 211 -5.01 -11.41 4.01
CA PHE A 211 -3.68 -11.85 4.41
C PHE A 211 -2.73 -12.26 3.27
N VAL A 212 -3.00 -11.87 2.04
CA VAL A 212 -2.08 -12.11 0.90
C VAL A 212 -0.80 -11.28 1.09
N GLN A 213 0.35 -11.91 0.83
CA GLN A 213 1.65 -11.26 0.91
C GLN A 213 2.34 -11.28 -0.46
N VAL A 214 2.75 -10.12 -0.93
CA VAL A 214 3.36 -9.96 -2.26
C VAL A 214 4.75 -9.35 -2.13
N GLY A 215 5.76 -10.13 -2.51
CA GLY A 215 7.17 -9.73 -2.48
C GLY A 215 7.49 -8.66 -3.52
N GLY A 216 8.54 -7.88 -3.24
CA GLY A 216 8.92 -6.72 -4.05
C GLY A 216 9.12 -7.03 -5.53
N GLN A 217 8.73 -6.08 -6.39
CA GLN A 217 8.84 -6.19 -7.85
C GLN A 217 8.02 -7.34 -8.49
N ALA A 218 7.13 -7.99 -7.76
CA ALA A 218 6.19 -8.93 -8.36
C ALA A 218 5.14 -8.18 -9.18
N ALA A 219 4.59 -8.86 -10.19
CA ALA A 219 3.54 -8.32 -11.04
C ALA A 219 2.42 -9.33 -11.23
N MET A 220 1.18 -8.85 -11.34
CA MET A 220 0.00 -9.68 -11.55
C MET A 220 -0.75 -9.22 -12.80
N ALA A 221 -1.12 -10.17 -13.65
CA ALA A 221 -2.02 -9.90 -14.76
C ALA A 221 -3.41 -9.49 -14.25
N GLY A 222 -4.19 -8.84 -15.11
CA GLY A 222 -5.55 -8.43 -14.74
C GLY A 222 -6.52 -9.58 -14.57
N HIS A 223 -7.62 -9.32 -13.83
CA HIS A 223 -8.73 -10.22 -13.64
C HIS A 223 -8.40 -11.55 -12.93
N LEU A 224 -7.34 -11.57 -12.12
CA LEU A 224 -6.95 -12.76 -11.36
C LEU A 224 -7.58 -12.76 -9.97
N ARG A 225 -7.68 -13.98 -9.40
CA ARG A 225 -8.02 -14.20 -7.99
C ARG A 225 -6.83 -14.82 -7.26
N ILE A 226 -6.33 -14.11 -6.24
CA ILE A 226 -5.24 -14.55 -5.37
C ILE A 226 -5.87 -14.93 -4.03
N GLY A 227 -5.87 -16.24 -3.73
CA GLY A 227 -6.57 -16.80 -2.58
C GLY A 227 -5.95 -16.38 -1.25
N GLN A 228 -6.76 -16.46 -0.20
CA GLN A 228 -6.43 -16.03 1.14
C GLN A 228 -5.09 -16.59 1.63
N GLY A 229 -4.26 -15.72 2.21
CA GLY A 229 -2.97 -16.10 2.78
C GLY A 229 -1.92 -16.59 1.78
N ALA A 230 -2.16 -16.44 0.47
CA ALA A 230 -1.16 -16.76 -0.54
C ALA A 230 0.07 -15.86 -0.40
N GLN A 231 1.25 -16.42 -0.69
CA GLN A 231 2.53 -15.73 -0.64
C GLN A 231 3.15 -15.72 -2.04
N ILE A 232 3.33 -14.54 -2.58
CA ILE A 232 3.94 -14.31 -3.90
C ILE A 232 5.37 -13.83 -3.68
N GLY A 233 6.35 -14.61 -4.13
CA GLY A 233 7.76 -14.27 -4.00
C GLY A 233 8.16 -13.04 -4.83
N ALA A 234 9.27 -12.42 -4.46
CA ALA A 234 9.79 -11.26 -5.16
C ALA A 234 10.05 -11.56 -6.65
N GLN A 235 9.77 -10.56 -7.51
CA GLN A 235 9.94 -10.65 -8.98
C GLN A 235 9.12 -11.75 -9.65
N ALA A 236 8.07 -12.29 -8.99
CA ALA A 236 7.18 -13.25 -9.61
C ALA A 236 6.21 -12.56 -10.57
N GLY A 237 6.03 -13.16 -11.75
CA GLY A 237 4.99 -12.78 -12.72
C GLY A 237 3.80 -13.74 -12.61
N VAL A 238 2.71 -13.30 -11.99
CA VAL A 238 1.50 -14.12 -11.79
C VAL A 238 0.54 -13.90 -12.96
N ILE A 239 0.24 -14.98 -13.68
CA ILE A 239 -0.60 -14.95 -14.90
C ILE A 239 -1.85 -15.83 -14.80
N SER A 240 -2.11 -16.45 -13.65
CA SER A 240 -3.27 -17.29 -13.38
C SER A 240 -3.71 -17.20 -11.93
N ASP A 241 -4.93 -17.60 -11.66
CA ASP A 241 -5.47 -17.66 -10.30
C ASP A 241 -4.56 -18.46 -9.37
N THR A 242 -4.47 -18.00 -8.12
CA THR A 242 -3.62 -18.60 -7.11
C THR A 242 -4.48 -19.14 -5.96
N PRO A 243 -4.37 -20.43 -5.63
CA PRO A 243 -5.12 -21.01 -4.51
C PRO A 243 -4.77 -20.37 -3.15
N ALA A 244 -5.70 -20.45 -2.20
CA ALA A 244 -5.45 -20.02 -0.82
C ALA A 244 -4.24 -20.74 -0.21
N GLY A 245 -3.41 -20.00 0.51
CA GLY A 245 -2.21 -20.51 1.18
C GLY A 245 -1.06 -20.94 0.24
N ALA A 246 -1.21 -20.79 -1.07
CA ALA A 246 -0.16 -21.13 -2.02
C ALA A 246 1.08 -20.24 -1.84
N VAL A 247 2.27 -20.81 -2.06
CA VAL A 247 3.54 -20.10 -2.06
C VAL A 247 4.14 -20.18 -3.46
N LEU A 248 4.19 -19.04 -4.14
CA LEU A 248 4.75 -18.92 -5.49
C LEU A 248 6.11 -18.24 -5.45
N LEU A 249 7.04 -18.71 -6.26
CA LEU A 249 8.34 -18.07 -6.46
C LEU A 249 8.51 -17.67 -7.93
N GLY A 250 9.24 -16.60 -8.15
CA GLY A 250 9.48 -16.06 -9.48
C GLY A 250 10.90 -16.28 -9.97
N SER A 251 11.77 -15.33 -9.79
CA SER A 251 13.04 -15.21 -10.50
C SER A 251 14.22 -15.09 -9.52
N PRO A 252 14.74 -16.21 -8.93
CA PRO A 252 15.91 -16.10 -8.08
C PRO A 252 17.16 -15.76 -8.89
N ALA A 253 18.02 -14.89 -8.34
CA ALA A 253 19.34 -14.63 -8.90
C ALA A 253 20.20 -15.90 -8.89
N GLN A 254 20.92 -16.12 -9.97
CA GLN A 254 21.78 -17.29 -10.15
C GLN A 254 23.17 -16.87 -10.65
N PRO A 255 24.21 -17.65 -10.36
CA PRO A 255 25.52 -17.45 -10.99
C PRO A 255 25.39 -17.44 -12.50
N ARG A 256 26.01 -16.47 -13.18
CA ARG A 256 25.88 -16.27 -14.65
C ARG A 256 26.08 -17.57 -15.45
N LYS A 257 27.09 -18.38 -15.06
CA LYS A 257 27.38 -19.65 -15.78
C LYS A 257 26.26 -20.69 -15.63
N GLU A 258 25.59 -20.72 -14.48
CA GLU A 258 24.48 -21.65 -14.21
C GLU A 258 23.24 -21.22 -14.96
N PHE A 259 22.90 -19.93 -14.95
CA PHE A 259 21.79 -19.38 -15.72
C PHE A 259 21.90 -19.76 -17.20
N PHE A 260 23.06 -19.48 -17.84
CA PHE A 260 23.23 -19.83 -19.25
C PHE A 260 23.22 -21.33 -19.51
N ARG A 261 23.72 -22.16 -18.59
CA ARG A 261 23.61 -23.64 -18.71
C ARG A 261 22.14 -24.09 -18.75
N GLN A 262 21.31 -23.55 -17.85
CA GLN A 262 19.88 -23.89 -17.81
C GLN A 262 19.16 -23.44 -19.09
N VAL A 263 19.39 -22.22 -19.55
CA VAL A 263 18.80 -21.72 -20.79
C VAL A 263 19.18 -22.58 -22.00
N ILE A 264 20.47 -22.98 -22.11
CA ILE A 264 20.95 -23.84 -23.20
C ILE A 264 20.34 -25.26 -23.09
N ALA A 265 20.23 -25.80 -21.90
CA ALA A 265 19.62 -27.11 -21.67
C ALA A 265 18.15 -27.14 -22.12
N LEU A 266 17.36 -26.15 -21.70
CA LEU A 266 15.96 -25.99 -22.14
C LEU A 266 15.82 -25.87 -23.65
N LYS A 267 16.64 -25.03 -24.31
CA LYS A 267 16.63 -24.91 -25.78
C LYS A 267 16.96 -26.22 -26.49
N ARG A 268 17.90 -27.02 -25.96
CA ARG A 268 18.23 -28.34 -26.51
C ARG A 268 17.09 -29.35 -26.36
N MET A 269 16.37 -29.31 -25.22
CA MET A 269 15.21 -30.20 -25.01
C MET A 269 14.08 -29.89 -26.01
N ILE A 270 13.75 -28.61 -26.23
CA ILE A 270 12.75 -28.19 -27.20
C ILE A 270 13.11 -28.63 -28.62
N ARG A 271 14.38 -28.49 -29.05
CA ARG A 271 14.83 -28.93 -30.39
C ARG A 271 14.80 -30.45 -30.59
N LYS A 272 14.84 -31.24 -29.52
CA LYS A 272 14.74 -32.72 -29.64
C LYS A 272 13.28 -33.19 -29.67
N ALA A 273 12.33 -32.35 -29.27
CA ALA A 273 10.92 -32.65 -29.27
C ALA A 273 10.19 -32.25 -30.59
N GLN A 274 10.87 -31.53 -31.47
CA GLN A 274 10.49 -31.22 -32.85
C GLN A 274 11.18 -32.20 -33.83
#